data_3e916f50d1c6142b7ca2b959408977d3
#
_entry.id   3e916f50d1c6142b7ca2b959408977d3
#
_cell.length_a   1.000
_cell.length_b   1.000
_cell.length_c   1.000
_cell.angle_alpha   90.00
_cell.angle_beta   90.00
_cell.angle_gamma   90.00
#
_symmetry.space_group_name_H-M   'P 1'
#
loop_
_entity.id
_entity.type
_entity.pdbx_description
1 polymer ?
#
loop_
_entity_poly.entity_id
_entity_poly.type
_entity_poly.pdbx_seq_one_letter_code
_entity_poly.pdbx_strand_id
1 'polypeptide(L)'
;MRTVREDPEVEADVEEACTRWARAQEAWDVIMWVLARDPTCGVPLAEGGQARAFVYEGSWAHEMPTIWVMYDVDDHYVTIRKVKFSNARTTAGHT
;
A
#
# COMPACT_ATOMS: atom_id res chain seq x y z
N MET A 1 -6.61 -4.06 -16.93
CA MET A 1 -6.12 -3.19 -15.84
C MET A 1 -7.29 -2.46 -15.21
N ARG A 2 -7.39 -2.48 -13.91
CA ARG A 2 -8.46 -1.75 -13.21
C ARG A 2 -8.01 -0.36 -12.82
N THR A 3 -8.97 0.54 -12.71
CA THR A 3 -8.69 1.89 -12.19
C THR A 3 -8.57 1.82 -10.67
N VAL A 4 -7.47 2.36 -10.15
CA VAL A 4 -7.25 2.46 -8.70
C VAL A 4 -7.67 3.84 -8.24
N ARG A 5 -8.45 3.90 -7.16
CA ARG A 5 -8.85 5.17 -6.56
C ARG A 5 -8.63 5.11 -5.05
N GLU A 6 -8.50 6.27 -4.44
CA GLU A 6 -8.17 6.40 -3.02
C GLU A 6 -9.26 7.15 -2.30
N ASP A 7 -9.64 6.69 -1.12
CA ASP A 7 -10.48 7.48 -0.24
C ASP A 7 -9.70 8.74 0.18
N PRO A 8 -10.40 9.86 0.48
CA PRO A 8 -9.72 11.11 0.86
C PRO A 8 -8.76 10.99 2.03
N GLU A 9 -9.08 10.13 3.01
CA GLU A 9 -8.18 9.89 4.14
C GLU A 9 -6.87 9.27 3.70
N VAL A 10 -6.93 8.41 2.69
CA VAL A 10 -5.73 7.75 2.16
C VAL A 10 -4.84 8.77 1.47
N GLU A 11 -5.40 9.68 0.70
CA GLU A 11 -4.63 10.72 0.04
C GLU A 11 -3.87 11.57 1.06
N ALA A 12 -4.53 11.94 2.15
CA ALA A 12 -3.92 12.72 3.22
C ALA A 12 -2.78 11.95 3.89
N ASP A 13 -2.98 10.66 4.14
CA ASP A 13 -1.97 9.82 4.77
C ASP A 13 -0.74 9.66 3.87
N VAL A 14 -0.95 9.52 2.56
CA VAL A 14 0.17 9.43 1.60
C VAL A 14 0.95 10.75 1.56
N GLU A 15 0.26 11.88 1.55
CA GLU A 15 0.93 13.18 1.56
C GLU A 15 1.79 13.35 2.81
N GLU A 16 1.26 12.98 3.97
CA GLU A 16 2.02 13.05 5.22
C GLU A 16 3.25 12.14 5.14
N ALA A 17 3.07 10.92 4.66
CA ALA A 17 4.18 9.97 4.54
C ALA A 17 5.30 10.50 3.65
N CYS A 18 4.95 11.22 2.59
CA CYS A 18 5.96 11.80 1.70
C CYS A 18 6.81 12.87 2.38
N THR A 19 6.36 13.44 3.50
CA THR A 19 7.17 14.34 4.29
C THR A 19 8.10 13.61 5.26
N ARG A 20 7.80 12.35 5.57
CA ARG A 20 8.55 11.56 6.56
C ARG A 20 9.59 10.64 5.95
N TRP A 21 9.33 10.12 4.76
CA TRP A 21 10.23 9.20 4.09
C TRP A 21 10.56 9.73 2.70
N ALA A 22 11.84 9.82 2.41
CA ALA A 22 12.31 10.41 1.17
C ALA A 22 11.77 9.72 -0.09
N ARG A 23 11.53 8.42 -0.02
CA ARG A 23 11.08 7.64 -1.18
C ARG A 23 9.68 7.05 -1.02
N ALA A 24 8.87 7.66 -0.16
CA ALA A 24 7.49 7.20 0.04
C ALA A 24 6.66 7.27 -1.24
N GLN A 25 6.79 8.34 -2.01
CA GLN A 25 6.05 8.49 -3.26
C GLN A 25 6.41 7.38 -4.26
N GLU A 26 7.67 7.06 -4.35
CA GLU A 26 8.14 6.01 -5.23
C GLU A 26 7.55 4.65 -4.85
N ALA A 27 7.55 4.33 -3.55
CA ALA A 27 6.94 3.11 -3.06
C ALA A 27 5.44 3.08 -3.32
N TRP A 28 4.77 4.21 -3.11
CA TRP A 28 3.33 4.32 -3.35
C TRP A 28 2.99 4.10 -4.83
N ASP A 29 3.78 4.66 -5.73
CA ASP A 29 3.58 4.49 -7.16
C ASP A 29 3.67 3.02 -7.58
N VAL A 30 4.60 2.28 -6.97
CA VAL A 30 4.71 0.84 -7.21
C VAL A 30 3.46 0.10 -6.77
N ILE A 31 2.94 0.44 -5.59
CA ILE A 31 1.71 -0.17 -5.07
C ILE A 31 0.53 0.08 -6.01
N MET A 32 0.37 1.32 -6.46
CA MET A 32 -0.70 1.67 -7.38
C MET A 32 -0.61 0.88 -8.68
N TRP A 33 0.60 0.73 -9.19
CA TRP A 33 0.84 -0.03 -10.40
C TRP A 33 0.51 -1.52 -10.22
N VAL A 34 0.95 -2.10 -9.13
CA VAL A 34 0.70 -3.52 -8.82
C VAL A 34 -0.79 -3.78 -8.68
N LEU A 35 -1.49 -2.96 -7.89
CA LEU A 35 -2.92 -3.16 -7.65
C LEU A 35 -3.76 -2.95 -8.90
N ALA A 36 -3.35 -2.08 -9.80
CA ALA A 36 -4.06 -1.86 -11.05
C ALA A 36 -3.95 -3.10 -11.96
N ARG A 37 -2.81 -3.77 -11.95
CA ARG A 37 -2.54 -4.91 -12.80
C ARG A 37 -2.97 -6.24 -12.21
N ASP A 38 -2.79 -6.39 -10.90
CA ASP A 38 -3.09 -7.64 -10.20
C ASP A 38 -3.84 -7.35 -8.90
N PRO A 39 -5.11 -6.97 -8.99
CA PRO A 39 -5.87 -6.59 -7.80
C PRO A 39 -6.12 -7.74 -6.83
N THR A 40 -5.89 -8.97 -7.23
CA THR A 40 -6.08 -10.12 -6.34
C THR A 40 -4.80 -10.56 -5.64
N CYS A 41 -3.71 -9.80 -5.78
CA CYS A 41 -2.43 -10.15 -5.16
C CYS A 41 -2.46 -10.09 -3.62
N GLY A 42 -3.35 -9.29 -3.06
CA GLY A 42 -3.50 -9.21 -1.61
C GLY A 42 -4.25 -10.38 -1.01
N VAL A 43 -4.16 -10.51 0.31
CA VAL A 43 -4.83 -11.56 1.05
C VAL A 43 -6.27 -11.15 1.35
N PRO A 44 -7.28 -12.02 1.07
CA PRO A 44 -8.65 -11.70 1.43
C PRO A 44 -8.79 -11.53 2.94
N LEU A 45 -9.52 -10.50 3.36
CA LEU A 45 -9.75 -10.24 4.79
C LEU A 45 -10.94 -11.02 5.32
N ALA A 46 -11.85 -11.44 4.43
CA ALA A 46 -13.00 -12.24 4.81
C ALA A 46 -13.37 -13.17 3.66
N GLU A 47 -13.83 -14.35 3.99
CA GLU A 47 -14.26 -15.30 2.99
C GLU A 47 -15.45 -14.74 2.23
N GLY A 48 -15.37 -14.74 0.91
CA GLY A 48 -16.44 -14.21 0.06
C GLY A 48 -16.52 -12.69 0.03
N GLY A 49 -15.68 -11.98 0.79
CA GLY A 49 -15.65 -10.53 0.78
C GLY A 49 -14.78 -9.96 -0.32
N GLN A 50 -14.95 -8.67 -0.58
CA GLN A 50 -14.18 -7.95 -1.60
C GLN A 50 -12.95 -7.27 -1.01
N ALA A 51 -12.86 -7.18 0.31
CA ALA A 51 -11.74 -6.51 0.98
C ALA A 51 -10.50 -7.39 1.03
N ARG A 52 -9.36 -6.79 0.72
CA ARG A 52 -8.07 -7.47 0.73
C ARG A 52 -7.03 -6.58 1.41
N ALA A 53 -5.97 -7.20 1.90
CA ALA A 53 -4.83 -6.50 2.46
C ALA A 53 -3.58 -6.85 1.67
N PHE A 54 -2.74 -5.86 1.46
CA PHE A 54 -1.47 -5.99 0.76
C PHE A 54 -0.39 -5.28 1.58
N VAL A 55 0.76 -5.91 1.71
CA VAL A 55 1.89 -5.31 2.41
C VAL A 55 3.05 -5.13 1.43
N TYR A 56 3.52 -3.88 1.33
CA TYR A 56 4.72 -3.56 0.58
C TYR A 56 5.86 -3.45 1.59
N GLU A 57 6.82 -4.36 1.48
CA GLU A 57 7.98 -4.35 2.36
C GLU A 57 8.89 -3.21 1.96
N GLY A 58 9.14 -2.31 2.88
CA GLY A 58 10.04 -1.20 2.65
C GLY A 58 11.50 -1.60 2.73
N SER A 59 12.37 -0.63 2.57
CA SER A 59 13.81 -0.81 2.70
C SER A 59 14.39 0.32 3.54
N TRP A 60 14.87 -0.03 4.72
CA TRP A 60 15.48 0.97 5.60
C TRP A 60 16.67 1.66 4.93
N ALA A 61 17.50 0.87 4.24
CA ALA A 61 18.69 1.40 3.58
C ALA A 61 18.37 2.38 2.45
N HIS A 62 17.17 2.31 1.88
CA HIS A 62 16.75 3.18 0.79
C HIS A 62 15.71 4.21 1.21
N GLU A 63 15.47 4.35 2.51
CA GLU A 63 14.48 5.28 3.06
C GLU A 63 13.07 5.08 2.49
N MET A 64 12.73 3.83 2.23
CA MET A 64 11.39 3.44 1.80
C MET A 64 10.63 2.84 2.98
N PRO A 65 9.43 3.33 3.30
CA PRO A 65 8.64 2.78 4.40
C PRO A 65 8.02 1.44 4.02
N THR A 66 7.65 0.66 5.03
CA THR A 66 6.76 -0.48 4.85
C THR A 66 5.34 0.06 4.83
N ILE A 67 4.55 -0.38 3.89
CA ILE A 67 3.20 0.13 3.67
C ILE A 67 2.19 -1.00 3.72
N TRP A 68 1.23 -0.88 4.62
CA TRP A 68 0.10 -1.79 4.70
C TRP A 68 -1.10 -1.11 4.05
N VAL A 69 -1.76 -1.83 3.15
CA VAL A 69 -2.88 -1.29 2.37
C VAL A 69 -4.08 -2.19 2.51
N MET A 70 -5.23 -1.61 2.83
CA MET A 70 -6.51 -2.33 2.77
C MET A 70 -7.32 -1.74 1.62
N TYR A 71 -7.83 -2.61 0.76
CA TYR A 71 -8.53 -2.16 -0.44
C TYR A 71 -9.69 -3.10 -0.78
N ASP A 72 -10.65 -2.57 -1.52
CA ASP A 72 -11.77 -3.33 -2.07
C ASP A 72 -11.60 -3.48 -3.57
N VAL A 73 -12.00 -4.61 -4.10
CA VAL A 73 -11.93 -4.89 -5.54
C VAL A 73 -13.34 -5.16 -6.05
N ASP A 74 -13.74 -4.44 -7.09
CA ASP A 74 -14.97 -4.76 -7.82
C ASP A 74 -14.63 -4.94 -9.31
N ASP A 75 -15.64 -5.04 -10.16
CA ASP A 75 -15.42 -5.33 -11.59
C ASP A 75 -14.64 -4.23 -12.32
N HIS A 76 -14.66 -3.00 -11.82
CA HIS A 76 -14.10 -1.85 -12.51
C HIS A 76 -13.00 -1.14 -11.73
N TYR A 77 -13.06 -1.20 -10.41
CA TYR A 77 -12.22 -0.40 -9.54
C TYR A 77 -11.52 -1.19 -8.47
N VAL A 78 -10.35 -0.68 -8.11
CA VAL A 78 -9.68 -1.02 -6.86
C VAL A 78 -9.79 0.25 -6.01
N THR A 79 -10.46 0.17 -4.87
CA THR A 79 -10.63 1.32 -3.99
C THR A 79 -9.81 1.13 -2.73
N ILE A 80 -8.80 1.98 -2.55
CA ILE A 80 -7.95 1.91 -1.36
C ILE A 80 -8.68 2.61 -0.22
N ARG A 81 -8.96 1.83 0.84
CA ARG A 81 -9.75 2.29 1.97
C ARG A 81 -8.91 2.77 3.13
N LYS A 82 -7.76 2.14 3.34
CA LYS A 82 -6.92 2.46 4.47
C LYS A 82 -5.48 2.14 4.13
N VAL A 83 -4.57 2.95 4.67
CA VAL A 83 -3.15 2.75 4.50
C VAL A 83 -2.45 3.04 5.81
N LYS A 84 -1.38 2.30 6.09
CA LYS A 84 -0.55 2.53 7.26
C LYS A 84 0.90 2.47 6.84
N PHE A 85 1.63 3.54 7.15
CA PHE A 85 3.05 3.63 6.88
C PHE A 85 3.82 3.39 8.16
N SER A 86 4.88 2.63 8.07
CA SER A 86 5.76 2.37 9.20
C SER A 86 7.20 2.27 8.73
N ASN A 87 8.15 2.40 9.65
CA ASN A 87 9.55 2.25 9.32
C ASN A 87 9.81 0.82 8.87
N ALA A 88 10.61 0.67 7.81
CA ALA A 88 11.04 -0.64 7.37
C ALA A 88 11.96 -1.26 8.43
N ARG A 89 11.92 -2.57 8.55
CA ARG A 89 12.81 -3.28 9.45
C ARG A 89 14.24 -3.18 8.97
N THR A 90 15.16 -3.02 9.90
CA THR A 90 16.57 -3.10 9.58
C THR A 90 16.99 -4.56 9.67
N THR A 91 17.61 -5.08 8.62
CA THR A 91 18.09 -6.45 8.66
C THR A 91 19.27 -6.59 9.62
N ALA A 92 20.05 -5.54 9.77
CA ALA A 92 21.19 -5.56 10.66
C ALA A 92 20.80 -5.65 12.12
N GLY A 93 19.67 -5.09 12.50
CA GLY A 93 19.21 -5.11 13.88
C GLY A 93 18.45 -6.36 14.24
N HIS A 94 18.21 -7.25 13.30
CA HIS A 94 17.45 -8.39 13.52
C HIS A 94 18.27 -9.41 14.28
N THR A 95 17.79 -9.88 15.23
CA THR A 95 18.45 -10.89 16.04
C THR A 95 17.45 -12.00 16.36
#